data_ddb7ec295489877e5ea4669dd1b0c88a
#
_entry.id   ddb7ec295489877e5ea4669dd1b0c88a
#
_cell.length_a   1.000
_cell.length_b   1.000
_cell.length_c   1.000
_cell.angle_alpha   90.00
_cell.angle_beta   90.00
_cell.angle_gamma   90.00
#
_symmetry.space_group_name_H-M   'P 1'
#
loop_
_entity.id
_entity.type
_entity.pdbx_description
1 polymer ?
#
loop_
_entity_poly.entity_id
_entity_poly.type
_entity_poly.pdbx_seq_one_letter_code
_entity_poly.pdbx_strand_id
1 'polypeptide(L)'
;MCEDQQTPVTLTIADYQSDLRVISFSGLDALNEVYRFDIHLIGIDPDLDLHNLLERGAFLGFGQVDQGIHGRICQASRVYAGQHVSLYHLVLVPTLEKLAHRQQRRVYQDLTAPQLVVQLLEAHGIEADAQRFEHMTGLYPRRALCIQHDESDLHLLQRVCEEEGIHFRFEHDAERHVLVFSDDAVGFPVQAVPARFKHLKPAGPCPPTLLHMAETLSMHHGRRRAVERVDEDGACPFAPIDAQPGSPAANQPFQPLGSAAGPRDHQQALRLQRGARTLQRIRCERRDIRGRSNHAALRSGQILQVLDHPERWFNDQWLLTEVDHWARQLQVLRGLNPHDTLAILRVLADQQCGRPRRSRCPAMVIAIASASSPGRCRFVRRSNVDARQ
;
A
#
# COMPACT_ATOMS: atom_id res chain seq x y z
N MET A 1 36.16 -16.01 -4.08
CA MET A 1 35.14 -16.02 -3.04
C MET A 1 34.47 -14.66 -3.12
N CYS A 2 33.38 -14.52 -3.86
CA CYS A 2 32.57 -13.31 -3.82
C CYS A 2 31.67 -13.44 -2.60
N GLU A 3 31.94 -12.63 -1.57
CA GLU A 3 31.03 -12.45 -0.46
C GLU A 3 29.72 -11.91 -0.99
N ASP A 4 28.62 -12.57 -0.64
CA ASP A 4 27.25 -12.15 -0.90
C ASP A 4 27.04 -10.80 -0.20
N GLN A 5 27.26 -9.70 -0.91
CA GLN A 5 26.90 -8.35 -0.44
C GLN A 5 25.37 -8.19 -0.52
N GLN A 6 24.64 -9.02 0.21
CA GLN A 6 23.23 -8.76 0.47
C GLN A 6 23.17 -7.84 1.69
N THR A 7 22.60 -6.67 1.48
CA THR A 7 22.35 -5.73 2.58
C THR A 7 21.51 -6.45 3.63
N PRO A 8 21.98 -6.57 4.88
CA PRO A 8 21.25 -7.27 5.91
C PRO A 8 19.92 -6.54 6.18
N VAL A 9 18.88 -7.31 6.46
CA VAL A 9 17.64 -6.74 7.00
C VAL A 9 17.89 -6.38 8.47
N THR A 10 17.59 -5.14 8.81
CA THR A 10 17.82 -4.60 10.15
C THR A 10 16.52 -4.03 10.72
N LEU A 11 16.37 -4.04 12.02
CA LEU A 11 15.33 -3.30 12.72
C LEU A 11 15.98 -2.33 13.69
N THR A 12 15.79 -1.05 13.47
CA THR A 12 16.21 0.02 14.36
C THR A 12 14.99 0.52 15.13
N ILE A 13 15.05 0.52 16.47
CA ILE A 13 13.95 0.97 17.33
C ILE A 13 14.39 2.28 17.99
N ALA A 14 13.54 3.30 17.92
CA ALA A 14 13.81 4.62 18.49
C ALA A 14 14.08 4.52 20.00
N ASP A 15 15.14 5.19 20.46
CA ASP A 15 15.55 5.22 21.87
C ASP A 15 15.74 3.85 22.53
N TYR A 16 16.08 2.83 21.71
CA TYR A 16 16.28 1.48 22.21
C TYR A 16 17.45 0.79 21.50
N GLN A 17 18.51 0.53 22.24
CA GLN A 17 19.63 -0.28 21.75
C GLN A 17 19.40 -1.74 22.12
N SER A 18 19.37 -2.61 21.14
CA SER A 18 19.17 -4.05 21.36
C SER A 18 20.03 -4.90 20.43
N ASP A 19 20.38 -6.11 20.91
CA ASP A 19 21.00 -7.15 20.08
C ASP A 19 20.00 -7.91 19.22
N LEU A 20 18.82 -7.35 19.00
CA LEU A 20 17.76 -7.98 18.21
C LEU A 20 18.19 -8.09 16.74
N ARG A 21 18.16 -9.31 16.21
CA ARG A 21 18.49 -9.60 14.82
C ARG A 21 17.28 -10.15 14.09
N VAL A 22 16.96 -9.55 12.96
CA VAL A 22 15.83 -9.97 12.14
C VAL A 22 16.14 -11.33 11.49
N ILE A 23 15.27 -12.34 11.71
CA ILE A 23 15.33 -13.63 11.02
C ILE A 23 14.48 -13.58 9.75
N SER A 24 13.27 -13.05 9.90
CA SER A 24 12.34 -12.96 8.78
C SER A 24 11.34 -11.84 9.01
N PHE A 25 10.83 -11.32 7.92
CA PHE A 25 9.66 -10.46 7.97
C PHE A 25 8.75 -10.74 6.78
N SER A 26 7.53 -10.29 6.90
CA SER A 26 6.57 -10.24 5.80
C SER A 26 5.57 -9.14 6.07
N GLY A 27 5.16 -8.45 5.02
CA GLY A 27 4.21 -7.36 5.17
C GLY A 27 3.64 -6.91 3.83
N LEU A 28 2.48 -6.32 3.91
CA LEU A 28 1.74 -5.78 2.79
C LEU A 28 1.83 -4.25 2.82
N ASP A 29 2.23 -3.67 1.69
CA ASP A 29 2.22 -2.25 1.41
C ASP A 29 1.32 -2.01 0.20
N ALA A 30 0.21 -1.27 0.37
CA ALA A 30 -0.77 -1.04 -0.68
C ALA A 30 -1.32 0.38 -0.65
N LEU A 31 -1.75 0.88 -1.82
CA LEU A 31 -2.45 2.14 -1.92
C LEU A 31 -3.79 2.06 -1.19
N ASN A 32 -4.15 3.12 -0.47
CA ASN A 32 -5.41 3.23 0.29
C ASN A 32 -5.58 2.22 1.42
N GLU A 33 -4.51 1.55 1.81
CA GLU A 33 -4.51 0.59 2.92
C GLU A 33 -3.43 0.91 3.94
N VAL A 34 -3.66 0.48 5.16
CA VAL A 34 -2.70 0.55 6.25
C VAL A 34 -1.75 -0.63 6.11
N TYR A 35 -0.45 -0.35 5.99
CA TYR A 35 0.55 -1.42 5.92
C TYR A 35 0.69 -2.13 7.27
N ARG A 36 1.04 -3.41 7.20
CA ARG A 36 1.34 -4.24 8.36
C ARG A 36 2.52 -5.15 8.06
N PHE A 37 3.54 -5.09 8.90
CA PHE A 37 4.72 -5.93 8.81
C PHE A 37 4.86 -6.80 10.05
N ASP A 38 4.84 -8.11 9.87
CA ASP A 38 5.11 -9.11 10.89
C ASP A 38 6.60 -9.45 10.84
N ILE A 39 7.33 -9.19 11.93
CA ILE A 39 8.80 -9.29 12.00
C ILE A 39 9.18 -10.30 13.07
N HIS A 40 9.99 -11.29 12.71
CA HIS A 40 10.56 -12.25 13.64
C HIS A 40 12.01 -11.91 13.90
N LEU A 41 12.36 -11.84 15.19
CA LEU A 41 13.68 -11.46 15.64
C LEU A 41 14.21 -12.46 16.67
N ILE A 42 15.51 -12.66 16.68
CA ILE A 42 16.17 -13.31 17.81
C ILE A 42 16.90 -12.26 18.64
N GLY A 43 16.87 -12.46 19.94
CA GLY A 43 17.64 -11.71 20.94
C GLY A 43 18.34 -12.64 21.90
N ILE A 44 19.51 -12.23 22.37
CA ILE A 44 20.30 -12.97 23.35
C ILE A 44 19.80 -12.68 24.76
N ASP A 45 19.19 -11.50 24.96
CA ASP A 45 18.59 -11.13 26.24
C ASP A 45 17.27 -11.86 26.46
N PRO A 46 17.17 -12.81 27.43
CA PRO A 46 15.94 -13.53 27.71
C PRO A 46 14.88 -12.66 28.41
N ASP A 47 15.29 -11.55 29.04
CA ASP A 47 14.43 -10.71 29.87
C ASP A 47 14.01 -9.40 29.18
N LEU A 48 13.96 -9.40 27.85
CA LEU A 48 13.49 -8.26 27.08
C LEU A 48 12.10 -7.82 27.54
N ASP A 49 12.00 -6.58 28.02
CA ASP A 49 10.71 -5.99 28.40
C ASP A 49 9.91 -5.58 27.17
N LEU A 50 8.90 -6.39 26.85
CA LEU A 50 8.04 -6.19 25.71
C LEU A 50 7.18 -4.92 25.82
N HIS A 51 6.83 -4.49 27.05
CA HIS A 51 6.05 -3.27 27.27
C HIS A 51 6.80 -2.03 26.80
N ASN A 52 8.12 -2.01 27.03
CA ASN A 52 8.97 -0.90 26.60
C ASN A 52 9.13 -0.80 25.07
N LEU A 53 8.75 -1.82 24.32
CA LEU A 53 8.78 -1.80 22.85
C LEU A 53 7.49 -1.25 22.22
N LEU A 54 6.36 -1.34 22.93
CA LEU A 54 5.07 -0.91 22.40
C LEU A 54 5.05 0.59 22.16
N GLU A 55 4.36 1.00 21.10
CA GLU A 55 4.20 2.39 20.67
C GLU A 55 5.51 3.10 20.21
N ARG A 56 6.68 2.47 20.33
CA ARG A 56 7.93 3.04 19.82
C ARG A 56 7.96 3.10 18.31
N GLY A 57 8.56 4.16 17.77
CA GLY A 57 8.94 4.23 16.37
C GLY A 57 10.00 3.18 16.05
N ALA A 58 9.89 2.55 14.90
CA ALA A 58 10.89 1.60 14.43
C ALA A 58 11.02 1.65 12.91
N PHE A 59 12.24 1.43 12.43
CA PHE A 59 12.57 1.38 11.02
C PHE A 59 13.07 -0.01 10.64
N LEU A 60 12.31 -0.68 9.78
CA LEU A 60 12.69 -1.95 9.18
C LEU A 60 13.47 -1.66 7.89
N GLY A 61 14.78 -1.70 7.98
CA GLY A 61 15.69 -1.47 6.85
C GLY A 61 15.89 -2.72 6.01
N PHE A 62 15.75 -2.59 4.70
CA PHE A 62 16.00 -3.66 3.73
C PHE A 62 16.25 -3.07 2.34
N GLY A 63 17.16 -3.69 1.59
CA GLY A 63 17.58 -3.16 0.29
C GLY A 63 18.86 -2.34 0.40
N GLN A 64 18.88 -1.13 -0.14
CA GLN A 64 20.03 -0.21 -0.02
C GLN A 64 19.98 0.56 1.30
N VAL A 65 21.04 1.30 1.59
CA VAL A 65 21.11 2.20 2.75
C VAL A 65 19.91 3.17 2.71
N ASP A 66 19.30 3.39 3.85
CA ASP A 66 18.10 4.25 4.05
C ASP A 66 16.82 3.81 3.32
N GLN A 67 16.80 2.61 2.74
CA GLN A 67 15.58 2.01 2.20
C GLN A 67 14.94 1.09 3.24
N GLY A 68 13.66 1.28 3.47
CA GLY A 68 12.93 0.51 4.48
C GLY A 68 11.51 1.01 4.69
N ILE A 69 10.91 0.53 5.75
CA ILE A 69 9.59 0.93 6.22
C ILE A 69 9.72 1.44 7.65
N HIS A 70 9.38 2.70 7.87
CA HIS A 70 9.21 3.25 9.19
C HIS A 70 7.79 2.99 9.68
N GLY A 71 7.61 2.71 10.97
CA GLY A 71 6.30 2.53 11.58
C GLY A 71 6.37 2.56 13.10
N ARG A 72 5.30 2.13 13.74
CA ARG A 72 5.21 1.97 15.20
C ARG A 72 4.96 0.52 15.55
N ILE A 73 5.56 0.05 16.63
CA ILE A 73 5.35 -1.32 17.12
C ILE A 73 3.99 -1.35 17.83
N CYS A 74 3.00 -2.02 17.22
CA CYS A 74 1.67 -2.15 17.81
C CYS A 74 1.51 -3.45 18.61
N GLN A 75 2.34 -4.45 18.37
CA GLN A 75 2.32 -5.73 19.06
C GLN A 75 3.73 -6.27 19.23
N ALA A 76 4.01 -6.79 20.41
CA ALA A 76 5.25 -7.48 20.75
C ALA A 76 4.93 -8.77 21.49
N SER A 77 5.55 -9.88 21.10
CA SER A 77 5.37 -11.18 21.77
C SER A 77 6.65 -11.98 21.75
N ARG A 78 6.88 -12.77 22.81
CA ARG A 78 7.92 -13.79 22.88
C ARG A 78 7.32 -15.11 22.43
N VAL A 79 7.78 -15.63 21.33
CA VAL A 79 7.22 -16.84 20.68
C VAL A 79 7.96 -18.09 21.14
N TYR A 80 9.25 -17.96 21.43
CA TYR A 80 10.08 -19.03 21.97
C TYR A 80 11.08 -18.46 22.98
N ALA A 81 11.29 -19.15 24.09
CA ALA A 81 12.29 -18.85 25.10
C ALA A 81 13.22 -20.05 25.24
N GLY A 82 14.46 -19.91 24.77
CA GLY A 82 15.56 -20.86 24.98
C GLY A 82 16.46 -20.43 26.13
N GLN A 83 17.51 -21.23 26.40
CA GLN A 83 18.46 -20.90 27.48
C GLN A 83 19.33 -19.69 27.16
N HIS A 84 19.71 -19.48 25.89
CA HIS A 84 20.63 -18.45 25.47
C HIS A 84 20.08 -17.58 24.34
N VAL A 85 18.89 -17.87 23.85
CA VAL A 85 18.26 -17.14 22.76
C VAL A 85 16.75 -17.19 22.87
N SER A 86 16.09 -16.08 22.59
CA SER A 86 14.65 -16.01 22.51
C SER A 86 14.22 -15.55 21.12
N LEU A 87 13.07 -16.10 20.66
CA LEU A 87 12.42 -15.64 19.42
C LEU A 87 11.29 -14.69 19.79
N TYR A 88 11.34 -13.51 19.19
CA TYR A 88 10.34 -12.47 19.34
C TYR A 88 9.59 -12.28 18.03
N HIS A 89 8.33 -11.90 18.15
CA HIS A 89 7.49 -11.46 17.04
C HIS A 89 7.01 -10.04 17.34
N LEU A 90 7.32 -9.11 16.44
CA LEU A 90 6.89 -7.72 16.49
C LEU A 90 6.00 -7.43 15.29
N VAL A 91 5.03 -6.56 15.48
CA VAL A 91 4.16 -6.06 14.41
C VAL A 91 4.36 -4.56 14.25
N LEU A 92 4.77 -4.17 13.05
CA LEU A 92 5.01 -2.77 12.67
C LEU A 92 3.85 -2.26 11.81
N VAL A 93 3.28 -1.11 12.19
CA VAL A 93 2.15 -0.48 11.52
C VAL A 93 2.36 1.04 11.43
N PRO A 94 1.66 1.77 10.53
CA PRO A 94 1.70 3.23 10.53
C PRO A 94 0.90 3.82 11.69
N THR A 95 1.12 5.09 11.99
CA THR A 95 0.32 5.83 12.98
C THR A 95 -1.16 5.86 12.62
N LEU A 96 -1.49 5.78 11.33
CA LEU A 96 -2.86 5.74 10.82
C LEU A 96 -3.68 4.56 11.36
N GLU A 97 -3.04 3.45 11.77
CA GLU A 97 -3.71 2.28 12.37
C GLU A 97 -4.52 2.65 13.62
N LYS A 98 -4.16 3.71 14.34
CA LYS A 98 -4.90 4.19 15.50
C LYS A 98 -6.37 4.50 15.19
N LEU A 99 -6.67 4.90 13.96
CA LEU A 99 -8.02 5.20 13.51
C LEU A 99 -8.90 3.94 13.38
N ALA A 100 -8.32 2.75 13.37
CA ALA A 100 -9.05 1.49 13.24
C ALA A 100 -9.69 0.98 14.54
N HIS A 101 -9.20 1.44 15.71
CA HIS A 101 -9.49 0.79 16.98
C HIS A 101 -10.86 1.08 17.59
N ARG A 102 -11.53 2.14 17.17
CA ARG A 102 -12.83 2.53 17.74
C ARG A 102 -13.88 2.69 16.66
N GLN A 103 -15.00 2.02 16.85
CA GLN A 103 -16.21 2.30 16.09
C GLN A 103 -16.92 3.48 16.77
N GLN A 104 -17.40 4.42 15.96
CA GLN A 104 -18.02 5.65 16.45
C GLN A 104 -19.32 5.96 15.71
N ARG A 105 -20.15 6.77 16.38
CA ARG A 105 -21.32 7.40 15.78
C ARG A 105 -21.15 8.89 15.90
N ARG A 106 -20.86 9.54 14.79
CA ARG A 106 -20.66 11.00 14.72
C ARG A 106 -21.35 11.57 13.49
N VAL A 107 -21.64 12.85 13.58
CA VAL A 107 -22.20 13.61 12.48
C VAL A 107 -21.27 14.78 12.20
N TYR A 108 -20.84 14.89 10.95
CA TYR A 108 -20.02 15.98 10.46
C TYR A 108 -20.86 16.83 9.52
N GLN A 109 -20.80 18.15 9.68
CA GLN A 109 -21.63 19.11 8.94
C GLN A 109 -20.75 20.14 8.24
N ASP A 110 -21.17 20.53 7.03
CA ASP A 110 -20.58 21.61 6.24
C ASP A 110 -19.06 21.49 6.02
N LEU A 111 -18.56 20.27 5.82
CA LEU A 111 -17.15 19.98 5.56
C LEU A 111 -16.93 19.46 4.13
N THR A 112 -15.82 19.86 3.53
CA THR A 112 -15.31 19.18 2.32
C THR A 112 -14.65 17.86 2.69
N ALA A 113 -14.49 16.95 1.74
CA ALA A 113 -13.83 15.67 1.99
C ALA A 113 -12.38 15.83 2.52
N PRO A 114 -11.51 16.68 1.95
CA PRO A 114 -10.19 16.93 2.52
C PRO A 114 -10.23 17.51 3.94
N GLN A 115 -11.15 18.43 4.24
CA GLN A 115 -11.30 18.97 5.59
C GLN A 115 -11.71 17.90 6.61
N LEU A 116 -12.62 17.01 6.22
CA LEU A 116 -13.03 15.89 7.08
C LEU A 116 -11.85 14.93 7.34
N VAL A 117 -11.06 14.62 6.31
CA VAL A 117 -9.86 13.79 6.44
C VAL A 117 -8.86 14.42 7.41
N VAL A 118 -8.55 15.71 7.25
CA VAL A 118 -7.64 16.43 8.17
C VAL A 118 -8.16 16.38 9.61
N GLN A 119 -9.46 16.67 9.83
CA GLN A 119 -10.06 16.64 11.15
C GLN A 119 -9.99 15.24 11.82
N LEU A 120 -10.15 14.17 11.02
CA LEU A 120 -10.00 12.80 11.53
C LEU A 120 -8.54 12.51 11.93
N LEU A 121 -7.56 12.93 11.11
CA LEU A 121 -6.14 12.72 11.38
C LEU A 121 -5.67 13.48 12.64
N GLU A 122 -6.04 14.75 12.76
CA GLU A 122 -5.72 15.59 13.92
C GLU A 122 -6.32 15.05 15.23
N ALA A 123 -7.55 14.50 15.18
CA ALA A 123 -8.19 13.88 16.34
C ALA A 123 -7.43 12.67 16.90
N HIS A 124 -6.55 12.06 16.10
CA HIS A 124 -5.68 10.94 16.47
C HIS A 124 -4.20 11.33 16.62
N GLY A 125 -3.88 12.64 16.65
CA GLY A 125 -2.53 13.15 16.83
C GLY A 125 -1.62 12.95 15.62
N ILE A 126 -2.19 12.87 14.41
CA ILE A 126 -1.44 12.91 13.15
C ILE A 126 -1.43 14.37 12.69
N GLU A 127 -0.33 15.05 13.01
CA GLU A 127 -0.15 16.47 12.76
C GLU A 127 0.17 16.79 11.29
N ALA A 128 0.20 18.08 10.97
CA ALA A 128 0.38 18.54 9.59
C ALA A 128 1.73 18.17 8.96
N ASP A 129 2.76 17.90 9.76
CA ASP A 129 4.09 17.45 9.30
C ASP A 129 4.11 15.96 8.92
N ALA A 130 3.18 15.16 9.46
CA ALA A 130 3.02 13.74 9.16
C ALA A 130 2.00 13.45 8.04
N GLN A 131 1.38 14.49 7.47
CA GLN A 131 0.42 14.38 6.38
C GLN A 131 0.68 15.43 5.30
N ARG A 132 0.38 15.09 4.04
CA ARG A 132 0.59 15.97 2.91
C ARG A 132 -0.48 15.76 1.84
N PHE A 133 -1.07 16.85 1.33
CA PHE A 133 -2.02 16.83 0.23
C PHE A 133 -1.34 17.37 -1.02
N GLU A 134 -1.21 16.55 -2.05
CA GLU A 134 -0.54 16.89 -3.30
C GLU A 134 -1.49 16.72 -4.47
N HIS A 135 -1.39 17.61 -5.47
CA HIS A 135 -2.14 17.50 -6.72
C HIS A 135 -3.64 17.22 -6.52
N MET A 136 -4.27 17.95 -5.60
CA MET A 136 -5.71 17.91 -5.35
C MET A 136 -6.42 18.77 -6.39
N THR A 137 -6.76 18.18 -7.53
CA THR A 137 -7.30 18.89 -8.72
C THR A 137 -8.81 18.82 -8.83
N GLY A 138 -9.43 17.93 -8.08
CA GLY A 138 -10.87 17.69 -8.10
C GLY A 138 -11.70 18.79 -7.44
N LEU A 139 -13.00 18.78 -7.73
CA LEU A 139 -13.97 19.60 -7.03
C LEU A 139 -14.45 18.88 -5.78
N TYR A 140 -14.35 19.54 -4.64
CA TYR A 140 -14.74 19.01 -3.34
C TYR A 140 -15.82 19.91 -2.72
N PRO A 141 -17.12 19.69 -3.03
CA PRO A 141 -18.19 20.49 -2.44
C PRO A 141 -18.27 20.24 -0.96
N ARG A 142 -18.76 21.25 -0.22
CA ARG A 142 -19.14 21.06 1.19
C ARG A 142 -20.30 20.09 1.26
N ARG A 143 -20.16 19.08 2.11
CA ARG A 143 -21.20 18.11 2.41
C ARG A 143 -22.08 18.68 3.52
N ALA A 144 -23.36 18.89 3.26
CA ALA A 144 -24.30 19.34 4.29
C ALA A 144 -24.27 18.38 5.48
N LEU A 145 -24.16 17.08 5.24
CA LEU A 145 -24.12 16.06 6.25
C LEU A 145 -23.23 14.89 5.83
N CYS A 146 -22.34 14.44 6.73
CA CYS A 146 -21.64 13.17 6.63
C CYS A 146 -21.83 12.40 7.93
N ILE A 147 -22.46 11.25 7.85
CA ILE A 147 -22.77 10.42 9.01
C ILE A 147 -21.79 9.27 9.09
N GLN A 148 -21.14 9.14 10.24
CA GLN A 148 -20.41 7.96 10.66
C GLN A 148 -21.34 7.08 11.48
N HIS A 149 -21.61 5.87 11.01
CA HIS A 149 -22.54 4.97 11.64
C HIS A 149 -21.91 3.60 11.86
N ASP A 150 -21.54 3.31 13.12
CA ASP A 150 -20.92 2.05 13.53
C ASP A 150 -19.69 1.63 12.68
N GLU A 151 -18.96 2.61 12.20
CA GLU A 151 -17.70 2.43 11.46
C GLU A 151 -16.52 3.06 12.21
N SER A 152 -15.31 2.54 11.99
CA SER A 152 -14.09 3.15 12.53
C SER A 152 -13.76 4.45 11.80
N ASP A 153 -12.96 5.32 12.44
CA ASP A 153 -12.47 6.54 11.79
C ASP A 153 -11.62 6.22 10.55
N LEU A 154 -10.89 5.10 10.57
CA LEU A 154 -10.16 4.61 9.39
C LEU A 154 -11.11 4.24 8.25
N HIS A 155 -12.18 3.50 8.54
CA HIS A 155 -13.17 3.12 7.53
C HIS A 155 -13.89 4.33 6.94
N LEU A 156 -14.25 5.30 7.79
CA LEU A 156 -14.82 6.57 7.34
C LEU A 156 -13.85 7.32 6.41
N LEU A 157 -12.56 7.43 6.78
CA LEU A 157 -11.53 8.07 5.96
C LEU A 157 -11.42 7.38 4.60
N GLN A 158 -11.29 6.04 4.58
CA GLN A 158 -11.18 5.27 3.35
C GLN A 158 -12.43 5.43 2.46
N ARG A 159 -13.63 5.37 3.05
CA ARG A 159 -14.90 5.56 2.35
C ARG A 159 -15.00 6.95 1.71
N VAL A 160 -14.68 8.00 2.45
CA VAL A 160 -14.70 9.39 1.94
C VAL A 160 -13.67 9.58 0.83
N CYS A 161 -12.48 9.02 0.97
CA CYS A 161 -11.45 9.03 -0.07
C CYS A 161 -11.90 8.28 -1.32
N GLU A 162 -12.52 7.10 -1.18
CA GLU A 162 -13.05 6.32 -2.30
C GLU A 162 -14.17 7.06 -3.05
N GLU A 163 -15.11 7.67 -2.32
CA GLU A 163 -16.21 8.45 -2.89
C GLU A 163 -15.72 9.62 -3.75
N GLU A 164 -14.64 10.30 -3.31
CA GLU A 164 -14.09 11.46 -3.99
C GLU A 164 -12.90 11.13 -4.93
N GLY A 165 -12.50 9.85 -4.98
CA GLY A 165 -11.37 9.39 -5.81
C GLY A 165 -10.02 9.90 -5.32
N ILE A 166 -9.90 10.19 -4.04
CA ILE A 166 -8.65 10.51 -3.38
C ILE A 166 -7.94 9.19 -3.09
N HIS A 167 -6.68 9.10 -3.42
CA HIS A 167 -5.83 7.99 -3.01
C HIS A 167 -4.80 8.46 -2.01
N PHE A 168 -4.32 7.53 -1.17
CA PHE A 168 -3.22 7.81 -0.27
C PHE A 168 -2.16 6.70 -0.31
N ARG A 169 -0.94 7.10 0.00
CA ARG A 169 0.24 6.26 0.12
C ARG A 169 1.10 6.73 1.28
N PHE A 170 2.08 5.92 1.64
CA PHE A 170 3.08 6.28 2.64
C PHE A 170 4.44 6.52 1.99
N GLU A 171 5.10 7.58 2.42
CA GLU A 171 6.51 7.82 2.14
C GLU A 171 7.29 7.61 3.44
N HIS A 172 8.44 6.94 3.35
CA HIS A 172 9.22 6.54 4.50
C HIS A 172 10.62 7.11 4.42
N ASP A 173 11.11 7.57 5.57
CA ASP A 173 12.52 7.77 5.84
C ASP A 173 12.91 6.98 7.10
N ALA A 174 14.17 7.09 7.56
CA ALA A 174 14.64 6.34 8.71
C ALA A 174 13.98 6.75 10.05
N GLU A 175 13.47 7.97 10.14
CA GLU A 175 12.97 8.56 11.38
C GLU A 175 11.44 8.65 11.42
N ARG A 176 10.79 8.73 10.25
CA ARG A 176 9.34 8.96 10.15
C ARG A 176 8.73 8.36 8.90
N HIS A 177 7.40 8.36 8.88
CA HIS A 177 6.61 8.14 7.68
C HIS A 177 5.62 9.27 7.50
N VAL A 178 5.36 9.64 6.25
CA VAL A 178 4.44 10.70 5.86
C VAL A 178 3.30 10.11 5.06
N LEU A 179 2.08 10.46 5.41
CA LEU A 179 0.86 10.07 4.70
C LEU A 179 0.58 11.09 3.59
N VAL A 180 0.62 10.67 2.34
CA VAL A 180 0.46 11.54 1.17
C VAL A 180 -0.86 11.24 0.48
N PHE A 181 -1.73 12.25 0.37
CA PHE A 181 -3.00 12.20 -0.33
C PHE A 181 -2.91 12.89 -1.69
N SER A 182 -3.53 12.31 -2.70
CA SER A 182 -3.67 12.92 -4.02
C SER A 182 -4.92 12.39 -4.73
N ASP A 183 -5.45 13.15 -5.69
CA ASP A 183 -6.58 12.70 -6.53
C ASP A 183 -6.20 12.59 -8.00
N ASP A 184 -4.94 12.89 -8.32
CA ASP A 184 -4.42 12.80 -9.68
C ASP A 184 -3.22 11.83 -9.77
N ALA A 185 -3.10 11.25 -10.95
CA ALA A 185 -1.98 10.40 -11.32
C ALA A 185 -0.62 11.11 -11.31
N VAL A 186 -0.60 12.43 -11.49
CA VAL A 186 0.60 13.27 -11.39
C VAL A 186 1.16 13.29 -9.97
N GLY A 187 0.34 12.97 -8.95
CA GLY A 187 0.77 12.82 -7.56
C GLY A 187 1.69 11.60 -7.30
N PHE A 188 1.86 10.68 -8.27
CA PHE A 188 2.84 9.62 -8.15
C PHE A 188 4.23 10.08 -8.58
N PRO A 189 5.31 9.54 -7.96
CA PRO A 189 6.67 9.89 -8.33
C PRO A 189 6.93 9.74 -9.83
N VAL A 190 7.46 10.78 -10.46
CA VAL A 190 7.74 10.79 -11.92
C VAL A 190 8.87 9.83 -12.28
N GLN A 191 9.82 9.65 -11.36
CA GLN A 191 10.98 8.79 -11.61
C GLN A 191 10.59 7.33 -11.55
N ALA A 192 10.58 6.68 -12.70
CA ALA A 192 10.32 5.26 -12.79
C ALA A 192 11.53 4.43 -12.32
N VAL A 193 11.25 3.39 -11.55
CA VAL A 193 12.27 2.41 -11.14
C VAL A 193 12.48 1.41 -12.27
N PRO A 194 13.67 1.33 -12.88
CA PRO A 194 13.90 0.37 -13.95
C PRO A 194 14.03 -1.06 -13.41
N ALA A 195 13.30 -2.00 -13.99
CA ALA A 195 13.40 -3.42 -13.67
C ALA A 195 13.48 -4.26 -14.93
N ARG A 196 14.58 -5.01 -15.08
CA ARG A 196 14.76 -5.94 -16.19
C ARG A 196 14.08 -7.25 -15.90
N PHE A 197 13.40 -7.79 -16.90
CA PHE A 197 12.78 -9.11 -16.80
C PHE A 197 13.82 -10.21 -17.07
N LYS A 198 13.83 -11.27 -16.23
CA LYS A 198 14.62 -12.49 -16.45
C LYS A 198 13.79 -13.72 -16.10
N HIS A 199 13.61 -14.58 -17.06
CA HIS A 199 12.75 -15.78 -16.95
C HIS A 199 13.28 -16.85 -15.98
N LEU A 200 14.57 -16.87 -15.71
CA LEU A 200 15.22 -17.86 -14.85
C LEU A 200 15.88 -17.17 -13.66
N LYS A 201 15.73 -17.77 -12.48
CA LYS A 201 16.47 -17.35 -11.30
C LYS A 201 17.96 -17.56 -11.57
N PRO A 202 18.77 -16.50 -11.62
CA PRO A 202 20.21 -16.69 -11.85
C PRO A 202 20.82 -17.43 -10.66
N ALA A 203 21.77 -18.29 -10.93
CA ALA A 203 22.61 -18.91 -9.92
C ALA A 203 23.60 -17.86 -9.43
N GLY A 204 23.48 -17.40 -8.18
CA GLY A 204 24.37 -16.41 -7.56
C GLY A 204 23.73 -15.04 -7.30
N PRO A 205 24.52 -14.04 -6.87
CA PRO A 205 24.07 -12.68 -6.62
C PRO A 205 23.44 -12.10 -7.88
N CYS A 206 22.19 -11.66 -7.76
CA CYS A 206 21.42 -11.19 -8.90
C CYS A 206 21.05 -9.73 -8.71
N PRO A 207 21.27 -8.87 -9.71
CA PRO A 207 20.77 -7.52 -9.69
C PRO A 207 19.24 -7.51 -9.56
N PRO A 208 18.65 -6.39 -9.12
CA PRO A 208 17.21 -6.24 -9.05
C PRO A 208 16.55 -6.62 -10.38
N THR A 209 15.74 -7.66 -10.38
CA THR A 209 15.10 -8.22 -11.57
C THR A 209 13.65 -8.57 -11.34
N LEU A 210 12.88 -8.51 -12.41
CA LEU A 210 11.52 -9.01 -12.48
C LEU A 210 11.57 -10.47 -12.97
N LEU A 211 11.01 -11.39 -12.20
CA LEU A 211 11.14 -12.83 -12.44
C LEU A 211 9.90 -13.43 -13.11
N HIS A 212 8.77 -12.81 -12.94
CA HIS A 212 7.50 -13.27 -13.46
C HIS A 212 6.51 -12.11 -13.62
N MET A 213 5.75 -12.13 -14.70
CA MET A 213 4.55 -11.31 -14.88
C MET A 213 3.42 -12.17 -15.45
N ALA A 214 2.21 -11.96 -14.98
CA ALA A 214 1.01 -12.61 -15.44
C ALA A 214 -0.15 -11.63 -15.50
N GLU A 215 -0.94 -11.72 -16.55
CA GLU A 215 -2.16 -10.95 -16.73
C GLU A 215 -3.38 -11.81 -16.42
N THR A 216 -4.33 -11.21 -15.72
CA THR A 216 -5.67 -11.78 -15.52
C THR A 216 -6.70 -10.78 -16.02
N LEU A 217 -7.51 -11.19 -16.97
CA LEU A 217 -8.63 -10.41 -17.47
C LEU A 217 -9.92 -10.92 -16.82
N SER A 218 -10.65 -10.03 -16.16
CA SER A 218 -11.93 -10.33 -15.54
C SER A 218 -13.07 -9.79 -16.39
N MET A 219 -14.06 -10.63 -16.66
CA MET A 219 -15.31 -10.18 -17.28
C MET A 219 -16.15 -9.43 -16.25
N HIS A 220 -16.05 -8.10 -16.26
CA HIS A 220 -17.02 -7.28 -15.57
C HIS A 220 -18.18 -7.01 -16.55
N HIS A 221 -19.38 -7.38 -16.16
CA HIS A 221 -20.59 -7.04 -16.91
C HIS A 221 -20.76 -5.52 -16.86
N GLY A 222 -20.31 -4.85 -17.90
CA GLY A 222 -20.15 -3.39 -17.99
C GLY A 222 -21.45 -2.59 -18.06
N ARG A 223 -22.52 -3.07 -17.46
CA ARG A 223 -23.76 -2.31 -17.24
C ARG A 223 -24.02 -2.15 -15.76
N ARG A 224 -23.23 -1.37 -15.07
CA ARG A 224 -23.77 -0.64 -13.91
C ARG A 224 -24.43 0.60 -14.47
N ARG A 225 -25.76 0.59 -14.53
CA ARG A 225 -26.57 1.81 -14.55
C ARG A 225 -26.01 2.71 -13.46
N ALA A 226 -25.61 3.93 -13.81
CA ALA A 226 -25.47 4.98 -12.83
C ALA A 226 -26.80 4.99 -12.07
N VAL A 227 -26.74 4.72 -10.77
CA VAL A 227 -27.95 4.74 -9.94
C VAL A 227 -28.38 6.19 -9.93
N GLU A 228 -29.47 6.47 -10.64
CA GLU A 228 -30.18 7.73 -10.54
C GLU A 228 -30.59 7.94 -9.10
N ARG A 229 -29.91 8.85 -8.40
CA ARG A 229 -30.54 9.52 -7.29
C ARG A 229 -31.45 10.56 -7.89
N VAL A 230 -32.73 10.30 -7.82
CA VAL A 230 -33.78 11.27 -8.08
C VAL A 230 -33.61 12.36 -7.02
N ASP A 231 -33.17 13.55 -7.41
CA ASP A 231 -33.22 14.72 -6.55
C ASP A 231 -34.71 15.06 -6.33
N GLU A 232 -35.10 15.55 -5.17
CA GLU A 232 -36.46 15.82 -4.73
C GLU A 232 -37.26 16.75 -5.68
N ASP A 233 -36.63 17.36 -6.68
CA ASP A 233 -37.24 18.26 -7.66
C ASP A 233 -37.74 17.56 -8.95
N GLY A 234 -37.72 16.23 -9.02
CA GLY A 234 -38.39 15.45 -10.10
C GLY A 234 -37.87 15.65 -11.52
N ALA A 235 -36.82 16.40 -11.73
CA ALA A 235 -36.20 16.60 -13.03
C ALA A 235 -35.03 15.65 -13.26
N CYS A 236 -35.27 14.58 -13.95
CA CYS A 236 -34.23 13.70 -14.43
C CYS A 236 -33.77 14.09 -15.84
N PRO A 237 -32.58 14.64 -16.01
CA PRO A 237 -31.96 14.74 -17.33
C PRO A 237 -30.67 13.90 -17.38
N PHE A 238 -30.78 12.59 -17.21
CA PHE A 238 -29.63 11.72 -17.48
C PHE A 238 -29.91 10.84 -18.68
N ALA A 239 -29.26 11.18 -19.78
CA ALA A 239 -28.87 10.15 -20.73
C ALA A 239 -27.86 9.23 -20.00
N PRO A 240 -28.09 7.90 -19.95
CA PRO A 240 -27.10 6.98 -19.43
C PRO A 240 -25.81 7.20 -20.20
N ILE A 241 -24.71 7.44 -19.50
CA ILE A 241 -23.40 7.40 -20.14
C ILE A 241 -23.16 5.92 -20.44
N ASP A 242 -23.64 5.45 -21.57
CA ASP A 242 -23.30 4.16 -22.18
C ASP A 242 -21.85 4.24 -22.71
N ALA A 243 -20.91 4.50 -21.80
CA ALA A 243 -19.51 4.46 -22.15
C ALA A 243 -19.07 3.00 -22.14
N GLN A 244 -19.13 2.37 -23.29
CA GLN A 244 -18.47 1.08 -23.50
C GLN A 244 -16.97 1.25 -23.22
N PRO A 245 -16.30 0.28 -22.59
CA PRO A 245 -14.85 0.27 -22.46
C PRO A 245 -14.23 0.41 -23.85
N GLY A 246 -13.52 1.52 -24.10
CA GLY A 246 -12.94 1.82 -25.41
C GLY A 246 -13.59 3.00 -26.16
N SER A 247 -14.68 3.58 -25.66
CA SER A 247 -15.26 4.78 -26.26
C SER A 247 -14.32 5.99 -26.12
N PRO A 248 -14.06 6.78 -27.20
CA PRO A 248 -13.22 7.99 -27.14
C PRO A 248 -13.75 9.04 -26.14
N ALA A 249 -15.07 9.10 -25.92
CA ALA A 249 -15.68 10.00 -24.94
C ALA A 249 -15.26 9.71 -23.49
N ALA A 250 -14.82 8.49 -23.20
CA ALA A 250 -14.37 8.09 -21.88
C ALA A 250 -12.89 8.47 -21.59
N ASN A 251 -12.17 9.00 -22.57
CA ASN A 251 -10.76 9.40 -22.46
C ASN A 251 -10.58 10.92 -22.40
N GLN A 252 -11.66 11.71 -22.43
CA GLN A 252 -11.53 13.15 -22.31
C GLN A 252 -11.14 13.51 -20.87
N PRO A 253 -10.08 14.33 -20.68
CA PRO A 253 -9.71 14.81 -19.38
C PRO A 253 -10.81 15.68 -18.79
N PHE A 254 -11.07 15.51 -17.49
CA PHE A 254 -11.93 16.42 -16.76
C PHE A 254 -11.23 17.80 -16.72
N GLN A 255 -11.87 18.81 -17.30
CA GLN A 255 -11.42 20.19 -17.19
C GLN A 255 -12.18 20.85 -16.04
N PRO A 256 -11.48 21.34 -14.99
CA PRO A 256 -12.14 22.08 -13.93
C PRO A 256 -12.77 23.34 -14.50
N LEU A 257 -14.01 23.59 -14.10
CA LEU A 257 -14.72 24.81 -14.46
C LEU A 257 -14.05 26.05 -13.86
N GLY A 258 -13.85 27.08 -14.64
CA GLY A 258 -13.35 28.36 -14.17
C GLY A 258 -14.31 28.99 -13.14
N SER A 259 -13.79 29.96 -12.37
CA SER A 259 -14.51 30.62 -11.25
C SER A 259 -15.81 31.35 -11.64
N ALA A 260 -16.11 31.48 -12.94
CA ALA A 260 -17.32 32.13 -13.48
C ALA A 260 -18.49 31.17 -13.73
N ALA A 261 -18.32 29.87 -13.44
CA ALA A 261 -19.37 28.87 -13.68
C ALA A 261 -20.55 29.01 -12.70
N GLY A 262 -21.77 28.89 -13.19
CA GLY A 262 -22.98 28.98 -12.38
C GLY A 262 -23.23 27.71 -11.54
N PRO A 263 -24.17 27.75 -10.55
CA PRO A 263 -24.44 26.60 -9.69
C PRO A 263 -24.82 25.30 -10.45
N ARG A 264 -25.54 25.42 -11.56
CA ARG A 264 -25.92 24.28 -12.41
C ARG A 264 -24.72 23.66 -13.11
N ASP A 265 -23.78 24.50 -13.56
CA ASP A 265 -22.55 24.06 -14.21
C ASP A 265 -21.64 23.32 -13.22
N HIS A 266 -21.59 23.77 -11.97
CA HIS A 266 -20.86 23.08 -10.90
C HIS A 266 -21.45 21.70 -10.58
N GLN A 267 -22.76 21.58 -10.51
CA GLN A 267 -23.42 20.29 -10.30
C GLN A 267 -23.14 19.32 -11.47
N GLN A 268 -23.21 19.81 -12.69
CA GLN A 268 -22.90 19.01 -13.87
C GLN A 268 -21.44 18.57 -13.88
N ALA A 269 -20.49 19.44 -13.54
CA ALA A 269 -19.07 19.10 -13.44
C ALA A 269 -18.80 18.03 -12.38
N LEU A 270 -19.43 18.11 -11.21
CA LEU A 270 -19.33 17.10 -10.15
C LEU A 270 -19.87 15.74 -10.61
N ARG A 271 -20.99 15.72 -11.34
CA ARG A 271 -21.55 14.49 -11.88
C ARG A 271 -20.62 13.85 -12.91
N LEU A 272 -20.05 14.65 -13.81
CA LEU A 272 -19.07 14.18 -14.79
C LEU A 272 -17.79 13.65 -14.11
N GLN A 273 -17.29 14.34 -13.10
CA GLN A 273 -16.14 13.89 -12.32
C GLN A 273 -16.39 12.53 -11.66
N ARG A 274 -17.54 12.35 -10.99
CA ARG A 274 -17.91 11.08 -10.37
C ARG A 274 -18.07 9.95 -11.38
N GLY A 275 -18.70 10.25 -12.52
CA GLY A 275 -18.82 9.30 -13.63
C GLY A 275 -17.46 8.86 -14.18
N ALA A 276 -16.54 9.80 -14.41
CA ALA A 276 -15.20 9.51 -14.88
C ALA A 276 -14.41 8.63 -13.89
N ARG A 277 -14.48 8.94 -12.59
CA ARG A 277 -13.84 8.15 -11.51
C ARG A 277 -14.39 6.71 -11.45
N THR A 278 -15.69 6.56 -11.58
CA THR A 278 -16.34 5.22 -11.62
C THR A 278 -15.86 4.41 -12.82
N LEU A 279 -15.76 5.02 -14.00
CA LEU A 279 -15.25 4.37 -15.21
C LEU A 279 -13.77 3.99 -15.08
N GLN A 280 -12.95 4.84 -14.49
CA GLN A 280 -11.53 4.55 -14.21
C GLN A 280 -11.39 3.32 -13.31
N ARG A 281 -12.19 3.24 -12.23
CA ARG A 281 -12.21 2.09 -11.32
C ARG A 281 -12.57 0.80 -12.05
N ILE A 282 -13.66 0.80 -12.83
CA ILE A 282 -14.10 -0.37 -13.60
C ILE A 282 -13.00 -0.84 -14.58
N ARG A 283 -12.29 0.09 -15.21
CA ARG A 283 -11.18 -0.23 -16.12
C ARG A 283 -10.00 -0.86 -15.40
N CYS A 284 -9.65 -0.34 -14.23
CA CYS A 284 -8.59 -0.92 -13.40
C CYS A 284 -8.96 -2.32 -12.89
N GLU A 285 -10.22 -2.53 -12.48
CA GLU A 285 -10.71 -3.83 -12.00
C GLU A 285 -10.76 -4.90 -13.10
N ARG A 286 -10.89 -4.51 -14.37
CA ARG A 286 -10.95 -5.44 -15.50
C ARG A 286 -9.64 -6.16 -15.77
N ARG A 287 -8.52 -5.47 -15.52
CA ARG A 287 -7.20 -5.96 -15.87
C ARG A 287 -6.30 -5.98 -14.64
N ASP A 288 -5.95 -7.16 -14.20
CA ASP A 288 -5.09 -7.40 -13.05
C ASP A 288 -3.76 -7.99 -13.53
N ILE A 289 -2.65 -7.31 -13.26
CA ILE A 289 -1.30 -7.77 -13.60
C ILE A 289 -0.55 -8.04 -12.33
N ARG A 290 0.05 -9.20 -12.26
CA ARG A 290 0.82 -9.67 -11.11
C ARG A 290 2.20 -10.09 -11.54
N GLY A 291 3.17 -9.85 -10.68
CA GLY A 291 4.51 -10.29 -10.93
C GLY A 291 5.27 -10.73 -9.70
N ARG A 292 6.48 -11.15 -9.89
CA ARG A 292 7.45 -11.47 -8.84
C ARG A 292 8.76 -10.78 -9.12
N SER A 293 9.36 -10.20 -8.10
CA SER A 293 10.62 -9.50 -8.20
C SER A 293 11.51 -9.80 -6.98
N ASN A 294 12.83 -9.68 -7.16
CA ASN A 294 13.78 -9.61 -6.04
C ASN A 294 14.22 -8.17 -5.75
N HIS A 295 13.53 -7.18 -6.30
CA HIS A 295 13.85 -5.78 -6.11
C HIS A 295 13.34 -5.26 -4.77
N ALA A 296 14.23 -5.09 -3.80
CA ALA A 296 13.90 -4.72 -2.43
C ALA A 296 13.28 -3.32 -2.30
N ALA A 297 13.63 -2.39 -3.18
CA ALA A 297 13.24 -0.99 -3.08
C ALA A 297 11.81 -0.68 -3.58
N LEU A 298 11.10 -1.65 -4.12
CA LEU A 298 9.75 -1.41 -4.65
C LEU A 298 8.75 -1.11 -3.52
N ARG A 299 7.90 -0.11 -3.74
CA ARG A 299 6.85 0.36 -2.83
C ARG A 299 5.55 0.59 -3.58
N SER A 300 4.44 0.55 -2.87
CA SER A 300 3.16 1.00 -3.43
C SER A 300 3.23 2.49 -3.84
N GLY A 301 2.57 2.85 -4.91
CA GLY A 301 2.59 4.20 -5.47
C GLY A 301 3.83 4.54 -6.31
N GLN A 302 4.79 3.64 -6.49
CA GLN A 302 5.92 3.85 -7.39
C GLN A 302 5.59 3.46 -8.83
N ILE A 303 6.26 4.11 -9.77
CA ILE A 303 6.25 3.74 -11.20
C ILE A 303 7.38 2.77 -11.47
N LEU A 304 7.07 1.61 -12.02
CA LEU A 304 8.03 0.60 -12.45
C LEU A 304 8.16 0.63 -13.98
N GLN A 305 9.38 0.81 -14.49
CA GLN A 305 9.69 0.65 -15.92
C GLN A 305 10.14 -0.79 -16.16
N VAL A 306 9.31 -1.58 -16.84
CA VAL A 306 9.66 -2.96 -17.22
C VAL A 306 10.45 -2.95 -18.51
N LEU A 307 11.55 -3.70 -18.53
CA LEU A 307 12.48 -3.84 -19.68
C LEU A 307 12.74 -5.32 -19.94
N ASP A 308 13.03 -5.63 -21.20
CA ASP A 308 13.49 -6.96 -21.65
C ASP A 308 12.47 -8.11 -21.46
N HIS A 309 11.17 -7.79 -21.31
CA HIS A 309 10.14 -8.83 -21.30
C HIS A 309 9.90 -9.37 -22.71
N PRO A 310 9.78 -10.73 -22.90
CA PRO A 310 9.57 -11.33 -24.21
C PRO A 310 8.27 -10.84 -24.89
N GLU A 311 7.22 -10.62 -24.13
CA GLU A 311 6.00 -10.01 -24.64
C GLU A 311 6.13 -8.48 -24.60
N ARG A 312 6.17 -7.85 -25.77
CA ARG A 312 6.47 -6.43 -25.94
C ARG A 312 5.54 -5.49 -25.16
N TRP A 313 4.28 -5.87 -25.01
CA TRP A 313 3.30 -5.00 -24.34
C TRP A 313 3.52 -4.89 -22.82
N PHE A 314 4.28 -5.79 -22.19
CA PHE A 314 4.70 -5.64 -20.79
C PHE A 314 5.86 -4.63 -20.63
N ASN A 315 6.65 -4.36 -21.70
CA ASN A 315 7.75 -3.40 -21.66
C ASN A 315 7.20 -1.98 -21.67
N ASP A 316 6.67 -1.55 -20.54
CA ASP A 316 6.01 -0.26 -20.34
C ASP A 316 6.18 0.23 -18.89
N GLN A 317 5.61 1.37 -18.58
CA GLN A 317 5.56 1.90 -17.23
C GLN A 317 4.31 1.42 -16.50
N TRP A 318 4.50 0.95 -15.28
CA TRP A 318 3.46 0.36 -14.47
C TRP A 318 3.41 0.99 -13.08
N LEU A 319 2.22 1.40 -12.63
CA LEU A 319 2.02 1.83 -11.25
C LEU A 319 1.88 0.60 -10.35
N LEU A 320 2.68 0.55 -9.29
CA LEU A 320 2.58 -0.47 -8.25
C LEU A 320 1.45 -0.10 -7.29
N THR A 321 0.36 -0.86 -7.30
CA THR A 321 -0.77 -0.61 -6.40
C THR A 321 -0.66 -1.34 -5.08
N GLU A 322 0.08 -2.45 -5.08
CA GLU A 322 0.24 -3.31 -3.92
C GLU A 322 1.55 -4.10 -4.00
N VAL A 323 2.24 -4.22 -2.87
CA VAL A 323 3.52 -4.90 -2.74
C VAL A 323 3.50 -5.74 -1.46
N ASP A 324 3.61 -7.07 -1.60
CA ASP A 324 3.79 -7.97 -0.46
C ASP A 324 5.27 -8.31 -0.32
N HIS A 325 5.86 -7.82 0.73
CA HIS A 325 7.27 -7.97 1.05
C HIS A 325 7.50 -9.16 1.97
N TRP A 326 8.51 -9.94 1.67
CA TRP A 326 9.00 -10.92 2.64
C TRP A 326 10.48 -11.21 2.46
N ALA A 327 11.17 -11.47 3.54
CA ALA A 327 12.56 -11.89 3.53
C ALA A 327 12.86 -12.88 4.66
N ARG A 328 13.93 -13.64 4.47
CA ARG A 328 14.50 -14.53 5.48
C ARG A 328 16.00 -14.42 5.50
N GLN A 329 16.56 -14.34 6.71
CA GLN A 329 17.99 -14.27 6.99
C GLN A 329 18.41 -15.44 7.89
N LEU A 330 18.38 -16.66 7.37
CA LEU A 330 18.74 -17.85 8.16
C LEU A 330 20.20 -17.86 8.61
N GLN A 331 21.08 -17.07 7.96
CA GLN A 331 22.48 -16.91 8.39
C GLN A 331 22.60 -16.35 9.83
N VAL A 332 21.58 -15.64 10.31
CA VAL A 332 21.53 -15.13 11.69
C VAL A 332 21.50 -16.26 12.71
N LEU A 333 21.03 -17.44 12.33
CA LEU A 333 21.00 -18.66 13.18
C LEU A 333 22.37 -19.38 13.26
N ARG A 334 23.37 -18.96 12.45
CA ARG A 334 24.70 -19.56 12.49
C ARG A 334 25.35 -19.30 13.83
N GLY A 335 25.88 -20.34 14.44
CA GLY A 335 26.54 -20.29 15.74
C GLY A 335 25.61 -20.45 16.95
N LEU A 336 24.30 -20.59 16.77
CA LEU A 336 23.37 -20.96 17.81
C LEU A 336 23.44 -22.46 18.09
N ASN A 337 22.99 -22.85 19.29
CA ASN A 337 22.82 -24.25 19.66
C ASN A 337 21.87 -24.96 18.66
N PRO A 338 22.18 -26.18 18.18
CA PRO A 338 21.33 -26.95 17.28
C PRO A 338 19.89 -27.14 17.79
N HIS A 339 19.71 -27.33 19.09
CA HIS A 339 18.39 -27.50 19.70
C HIS A 339 17.54 -26.22 19.55
N ASP A 340 18.09 -25.07 19.90
CA ASP A 340 17.39 -23.77 19.76
C ASP A 340 17.12 -23.45 18.29
N THR A 341 18.10 -23.74 17.42
CA THR A 341 17.94 -23.56 15.97
C THR A 341 16.76 -24.36 15.41
N LEU A 342 16.65 -25.65 15.77
CA LEU A 342 15.55 -26.52 15.34
C LEU A 342 14.20 -26.05 15.89
N ALA A 343 14.15 -25.64 17.17
CA ALA A 343 12.93 -25.12 17.78
C ALA A 343 12.45 -23.86 17.09
N ILE A 344 13.34 -22.89 16.83
CA ILE A 344 13.04 -21.66 16.12
C ILE A 344 12.53 -21.95 14.70
N LEU A 345 13.19 -22.85 13.96
CA LEU A 345 12.77 -23.21 12.60
C LEU A 345 11.39 -23.87 12.57
N ARG A 346 11.04 -24.71 13.57
CA ARG A 346 9.70 -25.30 13.69
C ARG A 346 8.64 -24.22 13.92
N VAL A 347 8.86 -23.33 14.88
CA VAL A 347 7.95 -22.21 15.15
C VAL A 347 7.71 -21.35 13.90
N LEU A 348 8.77 -21.01 13.18
CA LEU A 348 8.66 -20.23 11.93
C LEU A 348 7.92 -21.00 10.82
N ALA A 349 8.03 -22.32 10.77
CA ALA A 349 7.30 -23.16 9.81
C ALA A 349 5.80 -23.22 10.15
N ASP A 350 5.45 -23.42 11.41
CA ASP A 350 4.05 -23.52 11.88
C ASP A 350 3.28 -22.21 11.63
N GLN A 351 3.91 -21.07 11.87
CA GLN A 351 3.29 -19.77 11.62
C GLN A 351 3.01 -19.49 10.14
N GLN A 352 3.73 -20.13 9.21
CA GLN A 352 3.47 -20.03 7.79
C GLN A 352 2.26 -20.83 7.32
N CYS A 353 1.99 -21.97 7.97
CA CYS A 353 0.81 -22.77 7.68
C CYS A 353 -0.50 -22.13 8.16
N GLY A 354 -0.45 -21.30 9.19
CA GLY A 354 -1.62 -20.68 9.82
C GLY A 354 -2.09 -19.36 9.21
N ARG A 355 -1.44 -18.82 8.18
CA ARG A 355 -1.91 -17.57 7.56
C ARG A 355 -3.18 -17.82 6.75
N PRO A 356 -4.32 -17.22 7.10
CA PRO A 356 -5.49 -17.26 6.24
C PRO A 356 -5.09 -16.55 4.93
N ARG A 357 -5.14 -17.29 3.83
CA ARG A 357 -5.17 -16.65 2.51
C ARG A 357 -6.37 -15.73 2.53
N ARG A 358 -6.14 -14.41 2.68
CA ARG A 358 -7.21 -13.43 2.56
C ARG A 358 -7.84 -13.64 1.18
N SER A 359 -9.05 -14.18 1.16
CA SER A 359 -9.87 -14.46 -0.03
C SER A 359 -10.57 -13.18 -0.54
N ARG A 360 -9.87 -12.05 -0.51
CA ARG A 360 -10.27 -10.87 -1.29
C ARG A 360 -9.35 -10.82 -2.49
N CYS A 361 -9.86 -10.52 -3.65
CA CYS A 361 -9.24 -10.52 -4.97
C CYS A 361 -7.72 -10.51 -4.89
N PRO A 362 -7.05 -11.53 -5.41
CA PRO A 362 -5.66 -11.76 -5.14
C PRO A 362 -4.86 -10.57 -5.67
N ALA A 363 -4.53 -9.70 -4.80
CA ALA A 363 -3.66 -8.59 -5.04
C ALA A 363 -2.22 -9.09 -5.05
N MET A 364 -1.42 -8.40 -5.64
CA MET A 364 -0.11 -8.62 -6.04
C MET A 364 0.95 -8.39 -5.00
N VAL A 365 2.07 -8.99 -5.14
CA VAL A 365 3.04 -9.29 -4.12
C VAL A 365 4.46 -9.13 -4.65
N ILE A 366 5.29 -8.23 -4.12
CA ILE A 366 6.73 -8.33 -4.27
C ILE A 366 7.34 -9.01 -3.06
N ALA A 367 8.12 -10.05 -3.29
CA ALA A 367 8.98 -10.60 -2.29
C ALA A 367 10.40 -10.08 -2.47
N ILE A 368 10.90 -9.48 -1.44
CA ILE A 368 12.32 -9.28 -1.29
C ILE A 368 12.89 -10.60 -0.82
N ALA A 369 13.51 -11.31 -1.73
CA ALA A 369 14.23 -12.51 -1.36
C ALA A 369 15.61 -12.14 -0.86
N SER A 370 15.94 -12.51 0.37
CA SER A 370 17.30 -12.95 0.62
C SER A 370 17.46 -14.28 -0.13
N ALA A 371 18.43 -14.36 -1.02
CA ALA A 371 18.99 -15.52 -1.75
C ALA A 371 18.11 -16.74 -2.13
N SER A 372 16.93 -16.97 -1.59
CA SER A 372 16.22 -18.24 -1.78
C SER A 372 14.77 -18.21 -2.27
N SER A 373 14.07 -17.07 -2.29
CA SER A 373 12.66 -17.08 -2.76
C SER A 373 12.16 -15.72 -3.28
N PRO A 374 11.53 -15.67 -4.47
CA PRO A 374 11.02 -14.46 -5.11
C PRO A 374 9.59 -14.09 -4.69
N GLY A 375 9.27 -12.84 -4.65
CA GLY A 375 7.98 -12.30 -4.30
C GLY A 375 7.09 -11.81 -5.44
N ARG A 376 5.93 -11.33 -5.11
CA ARG A 376 4.85 -11.05 -6.06
C ARG A 376 4.39 -9.59 -6.00
N CYS A 377 3.99 -8.93 -7.09
CA CYS A 377 3.54 -7.53 -7.20
C CYS A 377 2.32 -7.30 -8.13
N ARG A 378 1.43 -6.32 -7.89
CA ARG A 378 0.32 -5.92 -8.74
C ARG A 378 0.60 -4.60 -9.50
N PHE A 379 0.27 -4.50 -10.79
CA PHE A 379 0.62 -3.38 -11.67
C PHE A 379 -0.59 -2.83 -12.42
N VAL A 380 -0.66 -1.52 -12.54
CA VAL A 380 -1.58 -0.83 -13.44
C VAL A 380 -0.74 -0.05 -14.46
N ARG A 381 -1.09 -0.14 -15.73
CA ARG A 381 -0.35 0.55 -16.79
C ARG A 381 -0.46 2.06 -16.63
N ARG A 382 0.67 2.79 -16.66
CA ARG A 382 0.71 4.25 -16.54
C ARG A 382 -0.10 4.94 -17.63
N SER A 383 -0.13 4.42 -18.86
CA SER A 383 -0.94 4.96 -19.95
C SER A 383 -2.44 5.02 -19.66
N ASN A 384 -2.95 4.20 -18.74
CA ASN A 384 -4.32 4.30 -18.24
C ASN A 384 -4.47 5.38 -17.17
N VAL A 385 -3.34 5.87 -16.65
CA VAL A 385 -3.23 6.90 -15.63
C VAL A 385 -2.93 8.26 -16.28
N ASP A 386 -2.04 8.28 -17.31
CA ASP A 386 -1.59 9.49 -18.03
C ASP A 386 -2.44 9.87 -19.26
N ALA A 387 -3.50 9.16 -19.59
CA ALA A 387 -4.43 9.55 -20.67
C ALA A 387 -5.17 10.89 -20.38
N ARG A 388 -4.48 11.80 -19.67
CA ARG A 388 -4.93 13.12 -19.21
C ARG A 388 -4.02 14.28 -19.64
N GLN A 389 -3.06 14.04 -20.55
CA GLN A 389 -2.32 15.14 -21.21
C GLN A 389 -2.83 15.40 -22.60
#